data_fea02487858681efbe7cd407d864564a
#
_entry.id   fea02487858681efbe7cd407d864564a
#
_cell.length_a   1.000
_cell.length_b   1.000
_cell.length_c   1.000
_cell.angle_alpha   90.00
_cell.angle_beta   90.00
_cell.angle_gamma   90.00
#
_symmetry.space_group_name_H-M   'P 1'
#
loop_
_entity.id
_entity.type
_entity.pdbx_description
1 polymer ?
#
loop_
_entity_poly.entity_id
_entity_poly.type
_entity_poly.pdbx_seq_one_letter_code
_entity_poly.pdbx_strand_id
1 'polypeptide(L)'
;MARYRVMYPSSSTASIPASASHPIDIMNKKTLSSRACLAAFALHALAGAAQAASSGNLIVNGGAESGLCASDWNAVKTVPGWQVLLGQPTQVCHSIASFGEPASPAPGNAFLADGPDGDAAMKQVVDVSSASAAIDGGGVTFKLKGWLGGYGAYSGQAVVLASFLDAGGHLLGTPGKLAGATASARGLANKFLAESATGSVPAGTRSIDVQVQFIDTAPSFNVGYVDNLSLTLSTPVPAPTLVAPPSTVPAFDHVFLVMMENTDFSEVVGSSHAPFINSLAQRGTLLANHNGTYHPSDENYLAIAGGDNFVSGAIYFPNIKVNAPHLGDELEAVGKTWKAYEQGMGTPCNTSNNVDHYYEPDDAPFINFTSISGNPARCAAHLVDTSQLAADLASAATTPNFAWIAADDYYDGEASGNGSAASVGVQDTWLQQTLQPIFASPAWTQARSLLVLTWDESATSSNNHIATILYGSPGTTGAGALSTASYDHYSTGRTIEAALGLPALTANDRYAHPINDAFPPAAHAPVSALATAMPAVAQGGNIVFDYSTTPAATSASNWIGVYRPGVVPGSVSSLVWQYAGAEGGRIALSTSSLAPGSYAAWLLSNGGYTAMANPVNFVVTP
;
A
#
# COMPACT_ATOMS: atom_id res chain seq x y z
N MET A 1 -25.16 -26.37 31.21
CA MET A 1 -24.97 -25.40 32.27
C MET A 1 -23.92 -25.91 33.24
N ALA A 2 -22.69 -25.60 33.07
CA ALA A 2 -21.66 -25.64 34.14
C ALA A 2 -20.52 -24.73 33.68
N ARG A 3 -20.38 -23.59 34.33
CA ARG A 3 -19.28 -22.67 34.15
C ARG A 3 -18.07 -23.21 34.92
N TYR A 4 -16.99 -23.48 34.28
CA TYR A 4 -15.71 -23.67 34.94
C TYR A 4 -14.95 -22.35 34.99
N ARG A 5 -14.74 -21.89 36.20
CA ARG A 5 -13.95 -20.72 36.57
C ARG A 5 -12.57 -21.24 36.96
N VAL A 6 -11.55 -20.90 36.24
CA VAL A 6 -10.16 -21.17 36.67
C VAL A 6 -9.81 -20.20 37.78
N MET A 7 -9.46 -20.75 38.96
CA MET A 7 -8.98 -20.00 40.12
C MET A 7 -7.46 -19.89 40.04
N TYR A 8 -6.98 -18.67 40.06
CA TYR A 8 -5.58 -18.40 40.39
C TYR A 8 -5.41 -18.48 41.91
N PRO A 9 -4.32 -19.08 42.46
CA PRO A 9 -4.05 -19.05 43.88
C PRO A 9 -3.45 -17.71 44.31
N SER A 10 -3.99 -17.18 45.41
CA SER A 10 -3.60 -15.95 46.05
C SER A 10 -2.20 -16.02 46.65
N SER A 11 -1.43 -14.96 46.42
CA SER A 11 -0.13 -14.69 47.04
C SER A 11 -0.23 -14.48 48.54
N SER A 12 0.59 -15.18 49.31
CA SER A 12 0.85 -14.88 50.69
C SER A 12 2.00 -13.87 50.84
N THR A 13 1.72 -12.83 51.59
CA THR A 13 2.65 -11.79 52.03
C THR A 13 3.68 -12.34 53.03
N ALA A 14 4.94 -12.02 52.81
CA ALA A 14 5.95 -12.04 53.87
C ALA A 14 6.85 -10.80 53.77
N SER A 15 7.00 -10.15 54.89
CA SER A 15 7.58 -8.86 55.17
C SER A 15 9.11 -8.82 55.18
N ILE A 16 9.60 -7.62 54.90
CA ILE A 16 10.96 -7.06 54.86
C ILE A 16 11.78 -7.29 56.16
N PRO A 17 13.13 -7.25 56.09
CA PRO A 17 13.77 -6.09 56.68
C PRO A 17 14.86 -5.41 55.82
N ALA A 18 14.97 -4.10 56.04
CA ALA A 18 15.91 -3.17 55.50
C ALA A 18 17.27 -3.20 56.24
N SER A 19 18.32 -2.93 55.51
CA SER A 19 19.54 -2.16 55.85
C SER A 19 20.58 -2.40 54.74
N ALA A 20 21.39 -1.52 54.29
CA ALA A 20 22.03 -0.30 54.70
C ALA A 20 22.69 0.33 53.47
N SER A 21 22.76 1.62 53.50
CA SER A 21 23.46 2.55 52.62
C SER A 21 24.97 2.32 52.56
N HIS A 22 25.62 2.57 51.41
CA HIS A 22 26.69 3.58 51.28
C HIS A 22 27.14 3.70 49.80
N PRO A 23 27.64 4.88 49.39
CA PRO A 23 27.75 5.32 47.99
C PRO A 23 29.20 5.21 47.46
N ILE A 24 29.39 5.49 46.19
CA ILE A 24 30.62 5.87 45.47
C ILE A 24 30.42 5.34 44.03
N ASP A 25 30.64 5.98 42.90
CA ASP A 25 31.34 7.20 42.56
C ASP A 25 30.94 7.62 41.11
N ILE A 26 31.05 8.88 40.87
CA ILE A 26 30.82 9.51 39.56
C ILE A 26 32.03 9.22 38.67
N MET A 27 31.83 8.63 37.49
CA MET A 27 32.76 8.85 36.38
C MET A 27 32.05 9.00 35.04
N ASN A 28 32.09 10.21 34.56
CA ASN A 28 31.89 10.68 33.21
C ASN A 28 32.57 9.78 32.19
N LYS A 29 31.84 9.37 31.13
CA LYS A 29 32.45 9.29 29.78
C LYS A 29 31.40 9.23 28.66
N LYS A 30 31.37 10.34 27.94
CA LYS A 30 31.29 10.47 26.48
C LYS A 30 30.12 9.81 25.74
N THR A 31 29.23 10.68 25.34
CA THR A 31 28.41 10.63 24.14
C THR A 31 29.12 9.92 22.98
N LEU A 32 28.55 8.78 22.56
CA LEU A 32 28.68 8.31 21.19
C LEU A 32 27.28 8.21 20.61
N SER A 33 27.11 8.92 19.53
CA SER A 33 25.91 9.05 18.73
C SER A 33 25.39 7.69 18.25
N SER A 34 24.24 7.25 18.75
CA SER A 34 23.44 6.21 18.13
C SER A 34 22.54 6.85 17.05
N ARG A 35 23.11 7.08 15.87
CA ARG A 35 22.35 7.25 14.63
C ARG A 35 22.63 6.04 13.74
N ALA A 36 21.87 5.00 13.90
CA ALA A 36 21.67 3.95 12.90
C ALA A 36 20.84 2.83 13.55
N CYS A 37 19.51 2.95 13.51
CA CYS A 37 18.52 1.86 13.58
C CYS A 37 17.13 2.47 13.64
N LEU A 38 16.72 3.12 12.54
CA LEU A 38 15.32 3.51 12.29
C LEU A 38 15.14 3.64 10.78
N ALA A 39 15.26 2.51 10.09
CA ALA A 39 14.95 2.44 8.67
C ALA A 39 14.61 0.99 8.28
N ALA A 40 13.56 0.41 8.87
CA ALA A 40 12.98 -0.83 8.39
C ALA A 40 11.60 -1.12 9.01
N PHE A 41 10.73 -0.13 9.14
CA PHE A 41 9.32 -0.35 9.45
C PHE A 41 8.47 0.77 8.86
N ALA A 42 8.34 0.79 7.54
CA ALA A 42 7.36 1.63 6.86
C ALA A 42 7.17 1.16 5.41
N LEU A 43 6.71 -0.07 5.22
CA LEU A 43 6.26 -0.52 3.90
C LEU A 43 4.92 -1.28 3.97
N HIS A 44 4.15 -1.00 4.99
CA HIS A 44 2.74 -1.42 5.04
C HIS A 44 1.91 -0.17 5.27
N ALA A 45 1.06 0.17 4.31
CA ALA A 45 0.24 1.37 4.20
C ALA A 45 0.97 2.60 3.62
N LEU A 46 1.58 2.44 2.47
CA LEU A 46 1.65 3.50 1.49
C LEU A 46 0.56 3.25 0.44
N ALA A 47 -0.71 3.23 0.88
CA ALA A 47 -1.66 4.09 0.22
C ALA A 47 -1.07 5.50 0.42
N GLY A 48 -0.10 5.86 -0.41
CA GLY A 48 0.44 7.19 -0.45
C GLY A 48 -0.75 8.08 -0.68
N ALA A 49 -1.20 8.76 0.37
CA ALA A 49 -2.07 9.90 0.21
C ALA A 49 -1.33 10.75 -0.82
N ALA A 50 -1.80 10.71 -2.06
CA ALA A 50 -1.27 11.52 -3.14
C ALA A 50 -1.26 12.92 -2.58
N GLN A 51 -0.07 13.45 -2.33
CA GLN A 51 0.06 14.71 -1.61
C GLN A 51 -0.50 15.75 -2.56
N ALA A 52 -1.70 16.26 -2.25
CA ALA A 52 -2.40 17.22 -3.06
C ALA A 52 -1.44 18.39 -3.33
N ALA A 53 -1.20 18.70 -4.59
CA ALA A 53 -0.44 19.88 -4.94
C ALA A 53 -1.24 21.09 -4.44
N SER A 54 -0.70 21.82 -3.47
CA SER A 54 -1.33 23.02 -2.93
C SER A 54 -0.78 24.26 -3.64
N SER A 55 -1.67 25.15 -4.06
CA SER A 55 -1.26 26.49 -4.50
C SER A 55 -0.59 27.25 -3.35
N GLY A 56 0.22 28.24 -3.65
CA GLY A 56 0.55 29.29 -2.69
C GLY A 56 -0.72 30.04 -2.24
N ASN A 57 -0.57 30.99 -1.32
CA ASN A 57 -1.68 31.89 -0.98
C ASN A 57 -2.10 32.69 -2.22
N LEU A 58 -3.36 32.55 -2.60
CA LEU A 58 -3.94 33.24 -3.75
C LEU A 58 -4.42 34.65 -3.40
N ILE A 59 -4.58 34.97 -2.12
CA ILE A 59 -4.94 36.31 -1.65
C ILE A 59 -3.69 37.19 -1.64
N VAL A 60 -3.76 38.32 -2.34
CA VAL A 60 -2.75 39.34 -2.32
C VAL A 60 -2.95 40.24 -1.11
N ASN A 61 -1.88 40.52 -0.38
CA ASN A 61 -1.89 41.41 0.80
C ASN A 61 -2.96 41.03 1.84
N GLY A 62 -3.11 39.71 2.11
CA GLY A 62 -4.06 39.20 3.09
C GLY A 62 -3.68 39.49 4.56
N GLY A 63 -2.42 39.85 4.82
CA GLY A 63 -1.90 40.30 6.12
C GLY A 63 -1.69 41.81 6.21
N ALA A 64 -2.19 42.59 5.26
CA ALA A 64 -2.04 44.07 5.24
C ALA A 64 -0.60 44.59 5.25
N GLU A 65 0.39 43.80 4.80
CA GLU A 65 1.82 44.14 4.88
C GLU A 65 2.31 45.02 3.72
N SER A 66 1.48 45.20 2.69
CA SER A 66 1.82 46.05 1.55
C SER A 66 1.25 47.45 1.71
N GLY A 67 2.08 48.46 1.49
CA GLY A 67 1.69 49.87 1.59
C GLY A 67 1.91 50.49 2.99
N LEU A 68 1.28 51.62 3.22
CA LEU A 68 1.39 52.36 4.49
C LEU A 68 0.23 52.01 5.40
N CYS A 69 0.47 51.63 6.62
CA CYS A 69 -0.57 51.46 7.61
C CYS A 69 -0.98 52.78 8.29
N ALA A 70 -2.20 52.84 8.77
CA ALA A 70 -2.74 53.94 9.55
C ALA A 70 -2.15 53.92 10.97
N SER A 71 -1.77 55.08 11.46
CA SER A 71 -1.24 55.27 12.82
C SER A 71 -2.33 55.62 13.84
N ASP A 72 -3.55 55.74 13.41
CA ASP A 72 -4.76 55.91 14.24
C ASP A 72 -6.00 55.40 13.50
N TRP A 73 -7.11 55.22 14.23
CA TRP A 73 -8.34 54.60 13.74
C TRP A 73 -9.13 55.46 12.74
N ASN A 74 -8.88 56.78 12.70
CA ASN A 74 -9.55 57.68 11.79
C ASN A 74 -8.78 57.94 10.50
N ALA A 75 -7.57 57.45 10.43
CA ALA A 75 -6.73 57.61 9.25
C ALA A 75 -7.01 56.49 8.24
N VAL A 76 -7.47 56.85 7.06
CA VAL A 76 -7.71 55.91 5.97
C VAL A 76 -6.45 55.74 5.14
N LYS A 77 -6.07 54.49 4.92
CA LYS A 77 -4.99 54.11 4.01
C LYS A 77 -5.50 53.17 2.94
N THR A 78 -5.10 53.36 1.72
CA THR A 78 -5.36 52.43 0.65
C THR A 78 -4.80 51.06 0.98
N VAL A 79 -5.58 50.02 0.80
CA VAL A 79 -5.17 48.61 0.97
C VAL A 79 -4.77 48.05 -0.41
N PRO A 80 -3.48 47.95 -0.72
CA PRO A 80 -3.02 47.47 -2.02
C PRO A 80 -3.55 46.03 -2.29
N GLY A 81 -4.02 45.80 -3.52
CA GLY A 81 -4.58 44.51 -3.94
C GLY A 81 -6.07 44.33 -3.64
N TRP A 82 -6.69 45.30 -2.96
CA TRP A 82 -8.12 45.23 -2.61
C TRP A 82 -8.92 46.38 -3.26
N GLN A 83 -10.11 46.06 -3.75
CA GLN A 83 -11.09 47.00 -4.26
C GLN A 83 -12.10 47.32 -3.16
N VAL A 84 -12.31 48.58 -2.83
CA VAL A 84 -13.33 49.03 -1.88
C VAL A 84 -14.71 48.85 -2.50
N LEU A 85 -15.63 48.25 -1.74
CA LEU A 85 -17.04 48.08 -2.10
C LEU A 85 -17.96 49.03 -1.29
N LEU A 86 -17.64 49.22 -0.02
CA LEU A 86 -18.43 50.03 0.91
C LEU A 86 -17.49 50.67 1.93
N GLY A 87 -17.86 51.89 2.39
CA GLY A 87 -17.13 52.61 3.45
C GLY A 87 -15.70 52.91 3.13
N GLN A 88 -14.85 53.03 4.16
CA GLN A 88 -13.46 53.37 4.07
C GLN A 88 -12.56 52.33 4.76
N PRO A 89 -12.60 51.07 4.35
CA PRO A 89 -11.73 50.06 4.96
C PRO A 89 -10.26 50.47 4.83
N THR A 90 -9.49 50.18 5.85
CA THR A 90 -8.08 50.60 5.97
C THR A 90 -7.19 49.48 6.45
N GLN A 91 -5.90 49.67 6.37
CA GLN A 91 -4.92 48.83 7.08
C GLN A 91 -4.31 49.63 8.23
N VAL A 92 -4.34 49.07 9.42
CA VAL A 92 -3.96 49.71 10.68
C VAL A 92 -2.66 49.10 11.19
N CYS A 93 -1.73 49.98 11.66
CA CYS A 93 -0.45 49.49 12.19
C CYS A 93 -0.65 48.77 13.54
N HIS A 94 0.00 47.65 13.75
CA HIS A 94 0.05 46.95 15.04
C HIS A 94 0.69 47.77 16.16
N SER A 95 1.46 48.78 15.83
CA SER A 95 2.14 49.66 16.78
C SER A 95 1.25 50.72 17.44
N ILE A 96 -0.09 50.71 17.19
CA ILE A 96 -1.01 51.62 17.86
C ILE A 96 -1.17 51.24 19.33
N ALA A 97 -0.31 51.74 20.18
CA ALA A 97 -0.18 51.35 21.59
C ALA A 97 -1.39 51.64 22.47
N SER A 98 -2.40 52.42 22.00
CA SER A 98 -3.54 52.83 22.81
C SER A 98 -4.62 51.76 22.97
N PHE A 99 -4.53 50.62 22.28
CA PHE A 99 -5.62 49.63 22.23
C PHE A 99 -5.27 48.26 22.82
N GLY A 100 -4.07 48.06 23.37
CA GLY A 100 -3.71 46.79 24.03
C GLY A 100 -3.89 45.60 23.08
N GLU A 101 -3.16 45.59 21.98
CA GLU A 101 -3.39 44.69 20.87
C GLU A 101 -3.04 43.23 21.14
N PRO A 102 -3.91 42.32 20.76
CA PRO A 102 -3.56 40.90 20.66
C PRO A 102 -2.77 40.68 19.37
N ALA A 103 -1.60 40.11 19.50
CA ALA A 103 -0.86 39.65 18.35
C ALA A 103 -1.50 38.39 17.75
N SER A 104 -1.71 38.36 16.44
CA SER A 104 -1.82 37.09 15.71
C SER A 104 -0.44 36.37 15.77
N PRO A 105 -0.32 35.07 15.54
CA PRO A 105 0.94 34.35 15.66
C PRO A 105 2.08 34.81 14.73
N ALA A 106 1.77 35.60 13.73
CA ALA A 106 2.74 36.26 12.85
C ALA A 106 2.16 37.63 12.46
N PRO A 107 2.13 38.59 13.41
CA PRO A 107 1.30 39.79 13.27
C PRO A 107 1.79 40.71 12.16
N GLY A 108 3.03 40.62 11.71
CA GLY A 108 3.58 41.56 10.75
C GLY A 108 3.57 43.00 11.30
N ASN A 109 3.28 43.97 10.42
CA ASN A 109 3.26 45.40 10.79
C ASN A 109 1.84 45.95 10.86
N ALA A 110 0.85 45.29 10.23
CA ALA A 110 -0.51 45.82 10.08
C ALA A 110 -1.56 44.73 9.98
N PHE A 111 -2.81 45.13 10.13
CA PHE A 111 -4.01 44.29 9.91
C PHE A 111 -5.08 45.10 9.19
N LEU A 112 -6.10 44.43 8.64
CA LEU A 112 -7.24 45.05 7.96
C LEU A 112 -8.30 45.45 8.97
N ALA A 113 -8.88 46.63 8.82
CA ALA A 113 -9.94 47.15 9.67
C ALA A 113 -10.99 47.93 8.86
N ASP A 114 -12.12 48.23 9.48
CA ASP A 114 -13.27 48.92 8.92
C ASP A 114 -13.01 50.37 8.57
N GLY A 115 -12.11 51.06 9.29
CA GLY A 115 -11.91 52.49 9.20
C GLY A 115 -12.98 53.31 9.93
N PRO A 116 -13.14 54.63 9.63
CA PRO A 116 -13.97 55.51 10.42
C PRO A 116 -15.50 55.37 10.19
N ASP A 117 -15.94 54.67 9.16
CA ASP A 117 -17.35 54.70 8.73
C ASP A 117 -18.23 53.61 9.40
N GLY A 118 -17.65 52.70 10.16
CA GLY A 118 -18.38 51.61 10.84
C GLY A 118 -18.62 50.42 9.93
N ASP A 119 -19.57 50.47 9.00
CA ASP A 119 -19.74 49.39 8.01
C ASP A 119 -18.82 49.62 6.82
N ALA A 120 -18.02 48.62 6.51
CA ALA A 120 -17.08 48.68 5.38
C ALA A 120 -16.93 47.31 4.70
N ALA A 121 -16.60 47.35 3.41
CA ALA A 121 -16.34 46.12 2.66
C ALA A 121 -15.31 46.34 1.55
N MET A 122 -14.51 45.33 1.31
CA MET A 122 -13.56 45.30 0.20
C MET A 122 -13.47 43.90 -0.37
N LYS A 123 -13.00 43.82 -1.62
CA LYS A 123 -12.85 42.55 -2.31
C LYS A 123 -11.58 42.46 -3.15
N GLN A 124 -11.23 41.24 -3.51
CA GLN A 124 -10.38 40.95 -4.64
C GLN A 124 -10.89 39.74 -5.40
N VAL A 125 -10.68 39.73 -6.71
CA VAL A 125 -11.05 38.61 -7.58
C VAL A 125 -9.79 37.83 -7.91
N VAL A 126 -9.77 36.59 -7.53
CA VAL A 126 -8.67 35.63 -7.79
C VAL A 126 -9.02 34.84 -9.05
N ASP A 127 -8.23 34.99 -10.09
CA ASP A 127 -8.36 34.18 -11.30
C ASP A 127 -7.81 32.76 -11.05
N VAL A 128 -8.64 31.76 -11.29
CA VAL A 128 -8.30 30.33 -11.17
C VAL A 128 -8.50 29.57 -12.48
N SER A 129 -8.62 30.29 -13.59
CA SER A 129 -8.84 29.71 -14.92
C SER A 129 -7.70 28.78 -15.36
N SER A 130 -6.47 29.01 -14.89
CA SER A 130 -5.34 28.13 -15.12
C SER A 130 -5.49 26.74 -14.51
N ALA A 131 -6.36 26.59 -13.49
CA ALA A 131 -6.71 25.32 -12.86
C ALA A 131 -8.02 24.71 -13.40
N SER A 132 -8.63 25.29 -14.42
CA SER A 132 -9.96 24.95 -14.94
C SER A 132 -10.14 23.45 -15.22
N ALA A 133 -9.18 22.80 -15.86
CA ALA A 133 -9.25 21.37 -16.16
C ALA A 133 -9.35 20.50 -14.89
N ALA A 134 -8.58 20.82 -13.84
CA ALA A 134 -8.65 20.11 -12.58
C ALA A 134 -9.95 20.40 -11.82
N ILE A 135 -10.42 21.65 -11.88
CA ILE A 135 -11.69 22.08 -11.26
C ILE A 135 -12.86 21.37 -11.92
N ASP A 136 -12.91 21.34 -13.26
CA ASP A 136 -13.98 20.71 -14.03
C ASP A 136 -13.96 19.18 -13.91
N GLY A 137 -12.78 18.60 -13.70
CA GLY A 137 -12.60 17.17 -13.39
C GLY A 137 -13.07 16.77 -11.99
N GLY A 138 -13.39 17.73 -11.14
CA GLY A 138 -13.78 17.52 -9.75
C GLY A 138 -12.60 17.25 -8.83
N GLY A 139 -12.85 17.23 -7.54
CA GLY A 139 -11.84 16.90 -6.53
C GLY A 139 -10.94 18.06 -6.09
N VAL A 140 -10.97 19.22 -6.74
CA VAL A 140 -10.28 20.41 -6.25
C VAL A 140 -10.98 20.92 -4.99
N THR A 141 -10.19 21.10 -3.92
CA THR A 141 -10.67 21.65 -2.66
C THR A 141 -10.04 23.00 -2.38
N PHE A 142 -10.76 23.84 -1.64
CA PHE A 142 -10.24 25.10 -1.13
C PHE A 142 -10.00 25.03 0.37
N LYS A 143 -9.04 25.83 0.84
CA LYS A 143 -8.88 26.15 2.25
C LYS A 143 -8.75 27.66 2.38
N LEU A 144 -9.76 28.30 2.99
CA LEU A 144 -9.78 29.69 3.41
C LEU A 144 -9.43 29.74 4.88
N LYS A 145 -8.49 30.56 5.30
CA LYS A 145 -8.13 30.76 6.70
C LYS A 145 -7.70 32.19 6.95
N GLY A 146 -7.83 32.62 8.20
CA GLY A 146 -7.38 33.93 8.64
C GLY A 146 -7.51 34.08 10.14
N TRP A 147 -7.09 35.22 10.63
CA TRP A 147 -7.28 35.63 12.00
C TRP A 147 -8.31 36.76 12.02
N LEU A 148 -9.44 36.51 12.67
CA LEU A 148 -10.53 37.47 12.77
C LEU A 148 -10.64 37.95 14.22
N GLY A 149 -10.78 39.24 14.41
CA GLY A 149 -10.72 39.84 15.74
C GLY A 149 -11.68 41.01 15.91
N GLY A 150 -11.51 41.68 17.02
CA GLY A 150 -12.27 42.89 17.37
C GLY A 150 -11.85 43.43 18.74
N TYR A 151 -12.43 44.58 19.10
CA TYR A 151 -12.08 45.33 20.29
C TYR A 151 -13.04 45.10 21.46
N GLY A 152 -12.53 44.65 22.59
CA GLY A 152 -13.28 44.55 23.86
C GLY A 152 -14.65 43.90 23.74
N ALA A 153 -15.65 44.54 24.36
CA ALA A 153 -17.02 44.08 24.38
C ALA A 153 -17.87 44.57 23.16
N TYR A 154 -17.25 45.26 22.19
CA TYR A 154 -17.96 45.76 21.02
C TYR A 154 -18.43 44.63 20.12
N SER A 155 -19.64 44.80 19.53
CA SER A 155 -20.29 43.75 18.71
C SER A 155 -19.79 43.69 17.26
N GLY A 156 -19.04 44.71 16.82
CA GLY A 156 -18.47 44.73 15.47
C GLY A 156 -17.61 43.54 15.20
N GLN A 157 -17.74 42.98 14.01
CA GLN A 157 -17.01 41.78 13.57
C GLN A 157 -16.70 41.85 12.08
N ALA A 158 -15.66 41.14 11.67
CA ALA A 158 -15.37 40.94 10.27
C ALA A 158 -15.85 39.54 9.82
N VAL A 159 -16.39 39.45 8.61
CA VAL A 159 -16.77 38.22 7.94
C VAL A 159 -16.00 38.14 6.64
N VAL A 160 -15.46 36.97 6.31
CA VAL A 160 -14.76 36.73 5.02
C VAL A 160 -15.55 35.72 4.22
N LEU A 161 -15.82 36.05 2.96
CA LEU A 161 -16.50 35.16 2.00
C LEU A 161 -15.56 34.86 0.84
N ALA A 162 -15.56 33.62 0.37
CA ALA A 162 -14.95 33.20 -0.90
C ALA A 162 -16.04 32.63 -1.79
N SER A 163 -16.49 33.40 -2.77
CA SER A 163 -17.58 33.07 -3.69
C SER A 163 -17.00 32.56 -5.01
N PHE A 164 -17.46 31.40 -5.44
CA PHE A 164 -17.00 30.75 -6.67
C PHE A 164 -17.82 31.24 -7.85
N LEU A 165 -17.15 31.73 -8.89
CA LEU A 165 -17.81 32.35 -10.05
C LEU A 165 -17.43 31.60 -11.35
N ASP A 166 -18.39 31.43 -12.24
CA ASP A 166 -18.15 30.93 -13.60
C ASP A 166 -17.47 31.98 -14.50
N ALA A 167 -17.26 31.66 -15.78
CA ALA A 167 -16.68 32.58 -16.76
C ALA A 167 -17.57 33.81 -17.05
N GLY A 168 -18.87 33.74 -16.77
CA GLY A 168 -19.81 34.83 -16.87
C GLY A 168 -19.96 35.67 -15.59
N GLY A 169 -19.25 35.30 -14.51
CA GLY A 169 -19.33 35.95 -13.21
C GLY A 169 -20.54 35.52 -12.37
N HIS A 170 -21.22 34.43 -12.73
CA HIS A 170 -22.36 33.94 -11.97
C HIS A 170 -21.89 33.05 -10.83
N LEU A 171 -22.55 33.14 -9.67
CA LEU A 171 -22.24 32.37 -8.48
C LEU A 171 -22.50 30.87 -8.69
N LEU A 172 -21.51 30.06 -8.29
CA LEU A 172 -21.56 28.61 -8.27
C LEU A 172 -21.50 28.08 -6.83
N GLY A 173 -22.43 27.20 -6.48
CA GLY A 173 -22.44 26.54 -5.18
C GLY A 173 -22.55 27.47 -3.98
N THR A 174 -22.07 27.02 -2.83
CA THR A 174 -22.09 27.77 -1.57
C THR A 174 -20.74 28.41 -1.31
N PRO A 175 -20.66 29.73 -1.01
CA PRO A 175 -19.40 30.37 -0.66
C PRO A 175 -18.73 29.75 0.57
N GLY A 176 -17.40 29.67 0.55
CA GLY A 176 -16.61 29.47 1.75
C GLY A 176 -16.73 30.68 2.67
N LYS A 177 -16.92 30.46 3.98
CA LYS A 177 -17.15 31.55 4.93
C LYS A 177 -16.30 31.38 6.19
N LEU A 178 -15.60 32.44 6.59
CA LEU A 178 -15.09 32.62 7.93
C LEU A 178 -16.09 33.46 8.72
N ALA A 179 -16.58 32.91 9.82
CA ALA A 179 -17.52 33.61 10.70
C ALA A 179 -16.73 34.61 11.54
N GLY A 180 -17.35 35.79 11.78
CA GLY A 180 -16.71 36.80 12.60
C GLY A 180 -16.48 36.38 14.05
N ALA A 181 -15.38 36.84 14.61
CA ALA A 181 -15.07 36.65 16.02
C ALA A 181 -15.99 37.55 16.90
N THR A 182 -17.09 37.00 17.41
CA THR A 182 -17.99 37.76 18.28
C THR A 182 -17.34 38.21 19.57
N ALA A 183 -17.83 39.28 20.20
CA ALA A 183 -17.32 39.75 21.49
C ALA A 183 -17.28 38.65 22.55
N SER A 184 -18.33 37.83 22.62
CA SER A 184 -18.40 36.67 23.52
C SER A 184 -17.32 35.64 23.21
N ALA A 185 -17.10 35.28 21.95
CA ALA A 185 -16.05 34.32 21.56
C ALA A 185 -14.64 34.84 21.90
N ARG A 186 -14.44 36.15 21.83
CA ARG A 186 -13.19 36.81 22.26
C ARG A 186 -13.04 36.91 23.78
N GLY A 187 -14.06 36.56 24.56
CA GLY A 187 -14.07 36.74 26.01
C GLY A 187 -14.12 38.22 26.44
N LEU A 188 -14.73 39.07 25.62
CA LEU A 188 -14.82 40.53 25.79
C LEU A 188 -13.46 41.25 25.81
N ALA A 189 -12.47 40.64 25.18
CA ALA A 189 -11.11 41.16 25.09
C ALA A 189 -10.77 41.58 23.64
N ASN A 190 -9.73 42.40 23.51
CA ASN A 190 -9.07 42.65 22.22
C ASN A 190 -8.36 41.36 21.83
N LYS A 191 -8.84 40.66 20.81
CA LYS A 191 -8.31 39.36 20.48
C LYS A 191 -8.59 38.98 19.04
N PHE A 192 -7.59 38.35 18.41
CA PHE A 192 -7.77 37.60 17.18
C PHE A 192 -8.04 36.12 17.49
N LEU A 193 -8.95 35.51 16.74
CA LEU A 193 -9.22 34.07 16.74
C LEU A 193 -8.89 33.50 15.37
N ALA A 194 -8.27 32.33 15.37
CA ALA A 194 -8.00 31.60 14.13
C ALA A 194 -9.30 31.02 13.59
N GLU A 195 -9.61 31.30 12.33
CA GLU A 195 -10.77 30.78 11.62
C GLU A 195 -10.32 30.04 10.36
N SER A 196 -11.04 29.00 10.01
CA SER A 196 -10.78 28.27 8.76
C SER A 196 -12.05 27.64 8.21
N ALA A 197 -12.17 27.64 6.87
CA ALA A 197 -13.19 26.93 6.12
C ALA A 197 -12.55 26.13 5.01
N THR A 198 -13.06 24.93 4.77
CA THR A 198 -12.63 24.05 3.69
C THR A 198 -13.85 23.53 2.96
N GLY A 199 -13.69 23.21 1.68
CA GLY A 199 -14.76 22.62 0.88
C GLY A 199 -14.30 22.32 -0.53
N SER A 200 -15.19 21.77 -1.34
CA SER A 200 -14.94 21.52 -2.75
C SER A 200 -15.13 22.81 -3.56
N VAL A 201 -14.27 23.03 -4.55
CA VAL A 201 -14.46 24.07 -5.56
C VAL A 201 -15.46 23.55 -6.59
N PRO A 202 -16.59 24.24 -6.83
CA PRO A 202 -17.59 23.81 -7.80
C PRO A 202 -17.00 23.70 -9.21
N ALA A 203 -17.39 22.67 -9.97
CA ALA A 203 -17.06 22.57 -11.39
C ALA A 203 -17.58 23.82 -12.14
N GLY A 204 -16.84 24.25 -13.14
CA GLY A 204 -17.16 25.48 -13.87
C GLY A 204 -16.57 26.76 -13.26
N THR A 205 -16.00 26.73 -12.05
CA THR A 205 -15.35 27.90 -11.43
C THR A 205 -14.17 28.39 -12.27
N ARG A 206 -14.14 29.71 -12.51
CA ARG A 206 -13.06 30.40 -13.24
C ARG A 206 -12.43 31.52 -12.41
N SER A 207 -13.16 32.06 -11.45
CA SER A 207 -12.64 33.01 -10.49
C SER A 207 -13.26 32.84 -9.11
N ILE A 208 -12.58 33.35 -8.09
CA ILE A 208 -13.05 33.36 -6.70
C ILE A 208 -13.08 34.82 -6.24
N ASP A 209 -14.27 35.34 -5.94
CA ASP A 209 -14.46 36.66 -5.35
C ASP A 209 -14.30 36.54 -3.83
N VAL A 210 -13.20 37.06 -3.31
CA VAL A 210 -12.90 37.09 -1.88
C VAL A 210 -13.30 38.43 -1.33
N GLN A 211 -14.29 38.46 -0.44
CA GLN A 211 -14.81 39.66 0.19
C GLN A 211 -14.50 39.66 1.69
N VAL A 212 -14.03 40.78 2.18
CA VAL A 212 -13.95 41.09 3.60
C VAL A 212 -15.05 42.10 3.88
N GLN A 213 -15.97 41.76 4.79
CA GLN A 213 -17.09 42.61 5.22
C GLN A 213 -16.95 42.88 6.70
N PHE A 214 -16.88 44.15 7.05
CA PHE A 214 -16.89 44.62 8.42
C PHE A 214 -18.34 45.01 8.73
N ILE A 215 -18.96 44.37 9.72
CA ILE A 215 -20.39 44.45 10.01
C ILE A 215 -20.55 44.84 11.46
N ASP A 216 -21.31 45.92 11.72
CA ASP A 216 -21.73 46.27 13.05
C ASP A 216 -23.19 45.82 13.29
N THR A 217 -23.45 45.28 14.46
CA THR A 217 -24.81 44.92 14.91
C THR A 217 -25.39 45.92 15.91
N ALA A 218 -24.62 46.99 16.25
CA ALA A 218 -25.04 48.05 17.16
C ALA A 218 -24.51 49.41 16.68
N PRO A 219 -25.27 50.51 16.84
CA PRO A 219 -25.07 51.78 16.13
C PRO A 219 -23.92 52.64 16.65
N SER A 220 -22.78 52.11 17.12
CA SER A 220 -21.81 53.00 17.72
C SER A 220 -20.37 52.90 17.19
N PHE A 221 -19.81 51.78 16.87
CA PHE A 221 -18.49 51.66 16.24
C PHE A 221 -18.28 50.21 15.81
N ASN A 222 -18.05 49.98 14.54
CA ASN A 222 -17.52 48.71 14.09
C ASN A 222 -16.02 48.63 14.44
N VAL A 223 -15.60 47.53 14.97
CA VAL A 223 -14.21 47.28 15.34
C VAL A 223 -13.83 45.83 14.97
N GLY A 224 -14.19 45.46 13.77
CA GLY A 224 -13.81 44.17 13.19
C GLY A 224 -12.40 44.23 12.66
N TYR A 225 -11.62 43.20 12.93
CA TYR A 225 -10.24 43.06 12.50
C TYR A 225 -10.03 41.79 11.68
N VAL A 226 -9.18 41.86 10.67
CA VAL A 226 -8.79 40.70 9.87
C VAL A 226 -7.29 40.75 9.62
N ASP A 227 -6.62 39.62 9.82
CA ASP A 227 -5.21 39.46 9.58
C ASP A 227 -4.87 38.09 8.98
N ASN A 228 -3.76 38.01 8.27
CA ASN A 228 -3.19 36.76 7.74
C ASN A 228 -4.19 35.92 6.92
N LEU A 229 -5.02 36.58 6.08
CA LEU A 229 -5.93 35.87 5.17
C LEU A 229 -5.15 35.06 4.15
N SER A 230 -5.58 33.84 3.98
CA SER A 230 -5.02 32.91 2.99
C SER A 230 -6.11 32.08 2.36
N LEU A 231 -6.13 32.03 1.04
CA LEU A 231 -6.89 31.10 0.23
C LEU A 231 -5.91 30.21 -0.55
N THR A 232 -6.03 28.91 -0.37
CA THR A 232 -5.28 27.93 -1.15
C THR A 232 -6.21 26.95 -1.82
N LEU A 233 -5.83 26.48 -3.01
CA LEU A 233 -6.46 25.38 -3.69
C LEU A 233 -5.57 24.14 -3.62
N SER A 234 -6.15 23.00 -3.36
CA SER A 234 -5.48 21.71 -3.42
C SER A 234 -6.05 20.90 -4.57
N THR A 235 -5.23 20.60 -5.55
CA THR A 235 -5.57 19.72 -6.66
C THR A 235 -5.22 18.28 -6.26
N PRO A 236 -6.12 17.29 -6.46
CA PRO A 236 -5.73 15.91 -6.28
C PRO A 236 -4.64 15.58 -7.29
N VAL A 237 -3.51 15.09 -6.82
CA VAL A 237 -2.58 14.40 -7.71
C VAL A 237 -3.29 13.08 -8.06
N PRO A 238 -3.42 12.71 -9.35
CA PRO A 238 -3.91 11.38 -9.68
C PRO A 238 -3.09 10.36 -8.90
N ALA A 239 -3.77 9.50 -8.14
CA ALA A 239 -3.08 8.39 -7.49
C ALA A 239 -2.29 7.64 -8.57
N PRO A 240 -1.02 7.28 -8.34
CA PRO A 240 -0.30 6.46 -9.28
C PRO A 240 -1.16 5.23 -9.56
N THR A 241 -1.37 4.92 -10.84
CA THR A 241 -2.10 3.71 -11.22
C THR A 241 -1.27 2.54 -10.70
N LEU A 242 -1.75 1.89 -9.63
CA LEU A 242 -1.12 0.68 -9.12
C LEU A 242 -1.24 -0.38 -10.21
N VAL A 243 -0.11 -0.87 -10.66
CA VAL A 243 -0.03 -1.99 -11.62
C VAL A 243 0.24 -3.25 -10.81
N ALA A 244 -0.59 -4.26 -10.98
CA ALA A 244 -0.38 -5.55 -10.33
C ALA A 244 0.99 -6.13 -10.76
N PRO A 245 1.80 -6.66 -9.82
CA PRO A 245 3.06 -7.31 -10.15
C PRO A 245 2.83 -8.45 -11.15
N PRO A 246 3.67 -8.58 -12.18
CA PRO A 246 3.53 -9.67 -13.15
C PRO A 246 3.82 -11.02 -12.50
N SER A 247 3.03 -12.04 -12.86
CA SER A 247 3.27 -13.41 -12.44
C SER A 247 4.00 -14.20 -13.51
N THR A 248 5.03 -14.92 -13.10
CA THR A 248 5.71 -15.96 -13.89
C THR A 248 5.47 -17.35 -13.27
N VAL A 249 4.57 -17.45 -12.31
CA VAL A 249 4.17 -18.73 -11.71
C VAL A 249 3.60 -19.62 -12.83
N PRO A 250 4.11 -20.83 -13.02
CA PRO A 250 3.59 -21.73 -14.03
C PRO A 250 2.22 -22.28 -13.63
N ALA A 251 1.43 -22.69 -14.62
CA ALA A 251 0.16 -23.35 -14.35
C ALA A 251 0.36 -24.74 -13.74
N PHE A 252 -0.48 -25.07 -12.76
CA PHE A 252 -0.53 -26.36 -12.10
C PHE A 252 -1.91 -26.99 -12.25
N ASP A 253 -1.94 -28.33 -12.28
CA ASP A 253 -3.19 -29.08 -12.28
C ASP A 253 -3.73 -29.24 -10.86
N HIS A 254 -2.82 -29.39 -9.88
CA HIS A 254 -3.15 -29.54 -8.46
C HIS A 254 -2.24 -28.67 -7.60
N VAL A 255 -2.82 -27.99 -6.60
CA VAL A 255 -2.11 -27.28 -5.54
C VAL A 255 -2.57 -27.83 -4.20
N PHE A 256 -1.62 -28.24 -3.38
CA PHE A 256 -1.80 -28.67 -2.00
C PHE A 256 -1.23 -27.60 -1.08
N LEU A 257 -2.07 -27.02 -0.24
CA LEU A 257 -1.65 -26.10 0.81
C LEU A 257 -1.74 -26.80 2.15
N VAL A 258 -0.66 -26.78 2.91
CA VAL A 258 -0.64 -27.19 4.32
C VAL A 258 -0.22 -25.98 5.14
N MET A 259 -1.03 -25.62 6.11
CA MET A 259 -0.77 -24.57 7.06
C MET A 259 -0.60 -25.17 8.44
N MET A 260 0.50 -24.85 9.09
CA MET A 260 0.87 -25.28 10.43
C MET A 260 0.79 -24.07 11.37
N GLU A 261 0.90 -24.27 12.67
CA GLU A 261 0.61 -23.28 13.68
C GLU A 261 1.86 -22.85 14.48
N ASN A 262 1.85 -21.57 14.89
CA ASN A 262 2.62 -20.98 15.98
C ASN A 262 4.08 -21.42 16.09
N THR A 263 4.85 -21.38 14.99
CA THR A 263 6.25 -21.81 15.03
C THR A 263 7.17 -20.83 14.30
N ASP A 264 8.20 -20.37 14.97
CA ASP A 264 9.19 -19.46 14.39
C ASP A 264 10.02 -20.14 13.30
N PHE A 265 10.42 -19.37 12.28
CA PHE A 265 11.32 -19.83 11.21
C PHE A 265 12.58 -20.55 11.76
N SER A 266 13.19 -20.00 12.81
CA SER A 266 14.42 -20.52 13.41
C SER A 266 14.24 -21.85 14.14
N GLU A 267 13.02 -22.18 14.56
CA GLU A 267 12.72 -23.44 15.22
C GLU A 267 12.57 -24.60 14.23
N VAL A 268 12.21 -24.29 13.00
CA VAL A 268 11.96 -25.26 11.91
C VAL A 268 13.19 -25.42 11.02
N VAL A 269 13.70 -24.32 10.49
CA VAL A 269 14.75 -24.34 9.47
C VAL A 269 16.11 -24.65 10.10
N GLY A 270 16.72 -25.76 9.66
CA GLY A 270 17.99 -26.26 10.22
C GLY A 270 17.84 -27.04 11.53
N SER A 271 16.62 -27.18 12.06
CA SER A 271 16.35 -27.95 13.28
C SER A 271 16.59 -29.44 13.06
N SER A 272 17.25 -30.09 14.03
CA SER A 272 17.40 -31.55 14.05
C SER A 272 16.09 -32.29 14.34
N HIS A 273 15.07 -31.58 14.81
CA HIS A 273 13.73 -32.07 15.09
C HIS A 273 12.81 -31.99 13.86
N ALA A 274 13.25 -31.33 12.78
CA ALA A 274 12.51 -31.19 11.52
C ALA A 274 13.23 -31.83 10.32
N PRO A 275 13.67 -33.09 10.36
CA PRO A 275 14.48 -33.67 9.28
C PRO A 275 13.70 -33.79 7.97
N PHE A 276 12.40 -34.12 8.01
CA PHE A 276 11.57 -34.24 6.82
C PHE A 276 11.28 -32.85 6.21
N ILE A 277 10.89 -31.87 7.01
CA ILE A 277 10.64 -30.49 6.57
C ILE A 277 11.92 -29.91 5.93
N ASN A 278 13.07 -30.05 6.57
CA ASN A 278 14.34 -29.59 6.01
C ASN A 278 14.71 -30.35 4.72
N SER A 279 14.32 -31.60 4.58
CA SER A 279 14.49 -32.33 3.32
C SER A 279 13.60 -31.80 2.19
N LEU A 280 12.40 -31.27 2.51
CA LEU A 280 11.56 -30.57 1.54
C LEU A 280 12.19 -29.25 1.11
N ALA A 281 12.73 -28.45 2.04
CA ALA A 281 13.47 -27.23 1.74
C ALA A 281 14.67 -27.48 0.81
N GLN A 282 15.38 -28.61 0.99
CA GLN A 282 16.49 -29.00 0.11
C GLN A 282 16.07 -29.48 -1.29
N ARG A 283 14.83 -29.93 -1.46
CA ARG A 283 14.29 -30.41 -2.73
C ARG A 283 13.44 -29.39 -3.45
N GLY A 284 12.89 -28.43 -2.74
CA GLY A 284 12.06 -27.33 -3.22
C GLY A 284 12.74 -25.98 -3.10
N THR A 285 11.95 -24.95 -2.96
CA THR A 285 12.38 -23.58 -2.67
C THR A 285 11.97 -23.19 -1.26
N LEU A 286 12.96 -22.81 -0.44
CA LEU A 286 12.75 -22.21 0.87
C LEU A 286 12.64 -20.68 0.73
N LEU A 287 11.61 -20.07 1.33
CA LEU A 287 11.49 -18.62 1.44
C LEU A 287 12.17 -18.16 2.73
N ALA A 288 13.29 -17.46 2.61
CA ALA A 288 14.08 -17.01 3.76
C ALA A 288 13.52 -15.74 4.43
N ASN A 289 12.51 -15.11 3.86
CA ASN A 289 11.93 -13.87 4.36
C ASN A 289 10.44 -13.86 4.11
N HIS A 290 9.74 -14.85 4.67
CA HIS A 290 8.29 -14.92 4.67
C HIS A 290 7.76 -14.61 6.07
N ASN A 291 6.73 -13.80 6.16
CA ASN A 291 6.17 -13.36 7.42
C ASN A 291 4.67 -13.66 7.46
N GLY A 292 4.17 -14.11 8.60
CA GLY A 292 2.75 -14.08 8.91
C GLY A 292 2.24 -12.65 8.81
N THR A 293 1.00 -12.48 8.38
CA THR A 293 0.43 -11.16 8.09
C THR A 293 -0.11 -10.50 9.34
N TYR A 294 -0.61 -11.30 10.28
CA TYR A 294 -1.30 -10.86 11.50
C TYR A 294 -0.91 -11.69 12.72
N HIS A 295 -1.42 -11.28 13.87
CA HIS A 295 -1.65 -11.99 15.11
C HIS A 295 -3.06 -11.60 15.60
N PRO A 296 -3.93 -12.53 15.96
CA PRO A 296 -3.79 -13.99 16.05
C PRO A 296 -3.98 -14.73 14.73
N SER A 297 -4.05 -16.07 14.82
CA SER A 297 -4.04 -17.06 13.74
C SER A 297 -5.12 -16.86 12.68
N ASP A 298 -6.39 -16.71 13.05
CA ASP A 298 -7.54 -16.66 12.14
C ASP A 298 -7.38 -15.67 10.96
N GLU A 299 -6.83 -14.48 11.22
CA GLU A 299 -6.58 -13.47 10.20
C GLU A 299 -5.60 -13.96 9.13
N ASN A 300 -4.64 -14.82 9.48
CA ASN A 300 -3.65 -15.38 8.55
C ASN A 300 -4.28 -16.42 7.63
N TYR A 301 -5.14 -17.27 8.16
CA TYR A 301 -5.93 -18.23 7.41
C TYR A 301 -6.85 -17.53 6.42
N LEU A 302 -7.57 -16.50 6.87
CA LEU A 302 -8.46 -15.70 6.04
C LEU A 302 -7.71 -14.92 4.95
N ALA A 303 -6.50 -14.45 5.23
CA ALA A 303 -5.68 -13.73 4.26
C ALA A 303 -5.35 -14.59 3.03
N ILE A 304 -5.08 -15.89 3.20
CA ILE A 304 -4.86 -16.81 2.08
C ILE A 304 -6.18 -17.22 1.44
N ALA A 305 -7.20 -17.57 2.25
CA ALA A 305 -8.44 -18.12 1.73
C ALA A 305 -9.32 -17.10 1.00
N GLY A 306 -9.27 -15.83 1.41
CA GLY A 306 -10.15 -14.77 0.95
C GLY A 306 -9.46 -13.46 0.50
N GLY A 307 -8.14 -13.37 0.59
CA GLY A 307 -7.38 -12.18 0.18
C GLY A 307 -7.47 -10.99 1.14
N ASP A 308 -8.06 -11.16 2.31
CA ASP A 308 -8.14 -10.14 3.37
C ASP A 308 -8.24 -10.82 4.73
N ASN A 309 -7.93 -10.11 5.81
CA ASN A 309 -8.13 -10.61 7.16
C ASN A 309 -9.61 -10.60 7.60
N PHE A 310 -10.44 -9.74 7.01
CA PHE A 310 -11.88 -9.55 7.26
C PHE A 310 -12.28 -9.20 8.68
N VAL A 311 -11.48 -9.51 9.66
CA VAL A 311 -11.72 -9.27 11.09
C VAL A 311 -10.60 -8.44 11.68
N SER A 312 -10.84 -7.87 12.84
CA SER A 312 -9.83 -7.11 13.59
C SER A 312 -9.95 -7.41 15.09
N GLY A 313 -8.85 -7.79 15.69
CA GLY A 313 -8.79 -8.16 17.09
C GLY A 313 -9.26 -9.59 17.35
N ALA A 314 -9.33 -9.99 18.61
CA ALA A 314 -9.63 -11.36 19.03
C ALA A 314 -11.11 -11.73 18.79
N ILE A 315 -11.47 -11.96 17.56
CA ILE A 315 -12.75 -12.56 17.16
C ILE A 315 -12.42 -13.93 16.58
N TYR A 316 -12.90 -14.97 17.20
CA TYR A 316 -12.63 -16.37 16.85
C TYR A 316 -13.90 -17.08 16.39
N PHE A 317 -13.73 -18.22 15.73
CA PHE A 317 -14.83 -19.12 15.42
C PHE A 317 -15.66 -19.43 16.71
N PRO A 318 -17.00 -19.50 16.66
CA PRO A 318 -17.89 -19.38 15.48
C PRO A 318 -18.40 -17.95 15.22
N ASN A 319 -17.76 -16.93 15.76
CA ASN A 319 -18.23 -15.54 15.67
C ASN A 319 -17.73 -14.84 14.39
N ILE A 320 -16.73 -15.37 13.72
CA ILE A 320 -16.29 -14.88 12.41
C ILE A 320 -17.37 -15.20 11.37
N LYS A 321 -17.80 -14.17 10.63
CA LYS A 321 -18.82 -14.30 9.58
C LYS A 321 -18.44 -13.42 8.41
N VAL A 322 -17.78 -13.99 7.43
CA VAL A 322 -17.30 -13.31 6.22
C VAL A 322 -18.33 -13.43 5.11
N ASN A 323 -18.82 -12.30 4.63
CA ASN A 323 -19.71 -12.25 3.46
C ASN A 323 -18.94 -11.69 2.25
N ALA A 324 -17.96 -12.43 1.77
CA ALA A 324 -17.13 -12.11 0.62
C ALA A 324 -16.80 -13.38 -0.17
N PRO A 325 -16.35 -13.28 -1.42
CA PRO A 325 -15.79 -14.41 -2.16
C PRO A 325 -14.53 -14.98 -1.49
N HIS A 326 -14.27 -16.26 -1.74
CA HIS A 326 -13.08 -16.98 -1.31
C HIS A 326 -12.50 -17.83 -2.45
N LEU A 327 -11.32 -18.40 -2.29
CA LEU A 327 -10.65 -19.23 -3.31
C LEU A 327 -11.55 -20.32 -3.88
N GLY A 328 -12.40 -20.94 -3.05
CA GLY A 328 -13.36 -21.95 -3.51
C GLY A 328 -14.39 -21.40 -4.50
N ASP A 329 -14.87 -20.17 -4.34
CA ASP A 329 -15.79 -19.54 -5.28
C ASP A 329 -15.11 -19.29 -6.64
N GLU A 330 -13.87 -18.80 -6.63
CA GLU A 330 -13.09 -18.56 -7.85
C GLU A 330 -12.77 -19.87 -8.59
N LEU A 331 -12.47 -20.93 -7.86
CA LEU A 331 -12.25 -22.27 -8.44
C LEU A 331 -13.49 -22.80 -9.11
N GLU A 332 -14.64 -22.75 -8.43
CA GLU A 332 -15.92 -23.20 -8.98
C GLU A 332 -16.31 -22.38 -10.21
N ALA A 333 -16.06 -21.05 -10.20
CA ALA A 333 -16.36 -20.16 -11.32
C ALA A 333 -15.61 -20.54 -12.62
N VAL A 334 -14.42 -21.14 -12.50
CA VAL A 334 -13.63 -21.63 -13.65
C VAL A 334 -13.72 -23.14 -13.87
N GLY A 335 -14.64 -23.82 -13.17
CA GLY A 335 -14.89 -25.26 -13.31
C GLY A 335 -13.83 -26.16 -12.69
N LYS A 336 -13.05 -25.64 -11.72
CA LYS A 336 -12.06 -26.39 -10.95
C LYS A 336 -12.67 -26.90 -9.64
N THR A 337 -12.10 -27.97 -9.12
CA THR A 337 -12.54 -28.64 -7.89
C THR A 337 -11.65 -28.27 -6.71
N TRP A 338 -12.23 -28.25 -5.51
CA TRP A 338 -11.50 -27.99 -4.29
C TRP A 338 -12.06 -28.74 -3.08
N LYS A 339 -11.23 -29.01 -2.10
CA LYS A 339 -11.61 -29.54 -0.78
C LYS A 339 -10.68 -29.00 0.29
N ALA A 340 -11.22 -28.82 1.49
CA ALA A 340 -10.47 -28.66 2.72
C ALA A 340 -10.57 -29.97 3.51
N TYR A 341 -9.42 -30.54 3.79
CA TYR A 341 -9.26 -31.78 4.57
C TYR A 341 -8.74 -31.40 5.95
N GLU A 342 -9.49 -31.73 6.98
CA GLU A 342 -9.14 -31.37 8.33
C GLU A 342 -9.15 -32.61 9.23
N GLN A 343 -8.06 -32.76 9.96
CA GLN A 343 -7.90 -33.92 10.83
C GLN A 343 -8.86 -33.87 12.02
N GLY A 344 -9.52 -34.97 12.29
CA GLY A 344 -10.44 -35.09 13.43
C GLY A 344 -11.84 -34.56 13.16
N MET A 345 -12.15 -34.03 11.96
CA MET A 345 -13.48 -33.54 11.62
C MET A 345 -14.55 -34.65 11.75
N GLY A 346 -14.21 -35.87 11.42
CA GLY A 346 -15.12 -37.03 11.44
C GLY A 346 -16.22 -36.93 10.40
N THR A 347 -17.33 -36.27 10.70
CA THR A 347 -18.41 -36.04 9.73
C THR A 347 -18.18 -34.77 8.93
N PRO A 348 -18.42 -34.78 7.60
CA PRO A 348 -18.24 -33.56 6.79
C PRO A 348 -18.99 -32.35 7.33
N CYS A 349 -18.34 -31.19 7.29
CA CYS A 349 -18.86 -29.92 7.81
C CYS A 349 -19.22 -29.98 9.31
N ASN A 350 -18.43 -30.65 10.11
CA ASN A 350 -18.59 -30.62 11.55
C ASN A 350 -18.16 -29.25 12.10
N THR A 351 -19.08 -28.53 12.71
CA THR A 351 -18.85 -27.19 13.29
C THR A 351 -18.73 -27.23 14.81
N SER A 352 -18.60 -28.40 15.39
CA SER A 352 -18.48 -28.60 16.84
C SER A 352 -17.00 -28.71 17.20
N ASN A 353 -16.44 -27.67 17.79
CA ASN A 353 -15.11 -27.72 18.35
C ASN A 353 -15.00 -28.88 19.35
N ASN A 354 -13.97 -29.71 19.23
CA ASN A 354 -13.75 -30.88 20.05
C ASN A 354 -12.36 -30.86 20.70
N VAL A 355 -12.20 -29.98 21.66
CA VAL A 355 -10.93 -29.75 22.38
C VAL A 355 -10.33 -31.02 23.03
N ASP A 356 -11.15 -32.05 23.32
CA ASP A 356 -10.64 -33.33 23.86
C ASP A 356 -9.90 -34.15 22.78
N HIS A 357 -10.07 -33.78 21.50
CA HIS A 357 -9.48 -34.42 20.33
C HIS A 357 -8.75 -33.42 19.44
N TYR A 358 -8.47 -32.21 19.93
CA TYR A 358 -7.70 -31.18 19.25
C TYR A 358 -8.28 -30.74 17.90
N TYR A 359 -9.59 -30.83 17.71
CA TYR A 359 -10.26 -30.44 16.47
C TYR A 359 -10.87 -29.05 16.60
N GLU A 360 -10.44 -28.14 15.76
CA GLU A 360 -10.99 -26.80 15.62
C GLU A 360 -11.45 -26.54 14.17
N PRO A 361 -12.75 -26.23 13.95
CA PRO A 361 -13.33 -26.17 12.60
C PRO A 361 -12.76 -25.08 11.70
N ASP A 362 -12.12 -24.08 12.24
CA ASP A 362 -11.61 -22.91 11.53
C ASP A 362 -10.19 -23.04 11.00
N ASP A 363 -9.50 -24.14 11.32
CA ASP A 363 -8.29 -24.55 10.59
C ASP A 363 -8.58 -24.83 9.12
N ALA A 364 -9.85 -25.12 8.80
CA ALA A 364 -10.40 -25.02 7.46
C ALA A 364 -11.14 -23.68 7.28
N PRO A 365 -10.48 -22.56 6.99
CA PRO A 365 -10.99 -21.19 7.13
C PRO A 365 -12.26 -20.90 6.33
N PHE A 366 -12.57 -21.74 5.37
CA PHE A 366 -13.77 -21.63 4.54
C PHE A 366 -15.07 -21.70 5.35
N ILE A 367 -15.06 -22.32 6.54
CA ILE A 367 -16.24 -22.36 7.44
C ILE A 367 -16.66 -20.95 7.91
N ASN A 368 -15.73 -20.03 7.97
CA ASN A 368 -15.96 -18.65 8.36
C ASN A 368 -16.73 -17.84 7.29
N PHE A 369 -16.75 -18.32 6.03
CA PHE A 369 -17.48 -17.66 4.94
C PHE A 369 -18.95 -18.06 4.96
N THR A 370 -19.83 -17.05 4.87
CA THR A 370 -21.30 -17.27 4.92
C THR A 370 -21.83 -18.09 3.74
N SER A 371 -21.13 -18.09 2.62
CA SER A 371 -21.42 -18.92 1.45
C SER A 371 -21.22 -20.43 1.72
N ILE A 372 -20.39 -20.78 2.71
CA ILE A 372 -20.13 -22.15 3.18
C ILE A 372 -20.96 -22.43 4.44
N SER A 373 -20.77 -21.68 5.52
CA SER A 373 -21.46 -21.92 6.80
C SER A 373 -22.98 -21.78 6.70
N GLY A 374 -23.49 -20.98 5.78
CA GLY A 374 -24.91 -20.82 5.49
C GLY A 374 -25.48 -21.85 4.50
N ASN A 375 -24.65 -22.75 3.95
CA ASN A 375 -25.07 -23.77 2.98
C ASN A 375 -24.54 -25.16 3.39
N PRO A 376 -25.26 -25.90 4.22
CA PRO A 376 -24.79 -27.19 4.74
C PRO A 376 -24.42 -28.22 3.67
N ALA A 377 -25.11 -28.23 2.53
CA ALA A 377 -24.79 -29.13 1.43
C ALA A 377 -23.46 -28.81 0.77
N ARG A 378 -23.18 -27.53 0.53
CA ARG A 378 -21.90 -27.05 -0.01
C ARG A 378 -20.78 -27.28 1.00
N CYS A 379 -21.02 -26.95 2.26
CA CYS A 379 -20.07 -27.19 3.34
C CYS A 379 -19.65 -28.67 3.41
N ALA A 380 -20.63 -29.59 3.46
CA ALA A 380 -20.34 -31.02 3.53
C ALA A 380 -19.69 -31.61 2.27
N ALA A 381 -19.82 -30.94 1.13
CA ALA A 381 -19.14 -31.32 -0.11
C ALA A 381 -17.66 -30.97 -0.13
N HIS A 382 -17.27 -29.90 0.58
CA HIS A 382 -15.94 -29.32 0.49
C HIS A 382 -15.10 -29.42 1.78
N LEU A 383 -15.72 -29.39 2.95
CA LEU A 383 -15.05 -29.53 4.23
C LEU A 383 -15.20 -30.95 4.72
N VAL A 384 -14.12 -31.69 4.70
CA VAL A 384 -14.14 -33.16 4.91
C VAL A 384 -12.98 -33.60 5.82
N ASP A 385 -13.12 -34.74 6.44
CA ASP A 385 -12.07 -35.33 7.26
C ASP A 385 -10.89 -35.82 6.40
N THR A 386 -9.66 -35.66 6.92
CA THR A 386 -8.42 -36.10 6.24
C THR A 386 -8.41 -37.55 5.83
N SER A 387 -9.22 -38.43 6.47
CA SER A 387 -9.38 -39.84 6.05
C SER A 387 -9.92 -40.01 4.63
N GLN A 388 -10.56 -38.97 4.05
CA GLN A 388 -11.02 -39.00 2.64
C GLN A 388 -9.88 -38.74 1.64
N LEU A 389 -8.76 -38.14 2.05
CA LEU A 389 -7.67 -37.77 1.16
C LEU A 389 -7.12 -38.95 0.37
N ALA A 390 -6.96 -40.11 1.00
CA ALA A 390 -6.42 -41.30 0.33
C ALA A 390 -7.30 -41.79 -0.83
N ALA A 391 -8.64 -41.68 -0.69
CA ALA A 391 -9.57 -42.03 -1.75
C ALA A 391 -9.51 -41.03 -2.92
N ASP A 392 -9.42 -39.76 -2.62
CA ASP A 392 -9.31 -38.69 -3.63
C ASP A 392 -7.97 -38.71 -4.39
N LEU A 393 -6.90 -39.18 -3.75
CA LEU A 393 -5.57 -39.34 -4.36
C LEU A 393 -5.45 -40.58 -5.28
N ALA A 394 -6.47 -41.43 -5.39
CA ALA A 394 -6.45 -42.67 -6.18
C ALA A 394 -6.21 -42.41 -7.68
N SER A 395 -6.57 -41.26 -8.21
CA SER A 395 -6.25 -40.81 -9.58
C SER A 395 -6.11 -39.30 -9.65
N ALA A 396 -5.42 -38.79 -10.69
CA ALA A 396 -5.36 -37.36 -10.93
C ALA A 396 -6.76 -36.75 -11.18
N ALA A 397 -7.70 -37.49 -11.73
CA ALA A 397 -9.06 -37.02 -12.00
C ALA A 397 -9.94 -36.89 -10.74
N THR A 398 -9.66 -37.65 -9.70
CA THR A 398 -10.38 -37.59 -8.41
C THR A 398 -9.73 -36.65 -7.42
N THR A 399 -8.43 -36.35 -7.60
CA THR A 399 -7.70 -35.37 -6.79
C THR A 399 -8.21 -33.95 -7.10
N PRO A 400 -8.63 -33.16 -6.11
CA PRO A 400 -9.07 -31.80 -6.36
C PRO A 400 -7.94 -30.92 -6.93
N ASN A 401 -8.31 -29.91 -7.71
CA ASN A 401 -7.34 -28.94 -8.23
C ASN A 401 -6.72 -28.11 -7.10
N PHE A 402 -7.46 -27.86 -6.02
CA PHE A 402 -6.96 -27.22 -4.81
C PHE A 402 -7.35 -28.03 -3.56
N ALA A 403 -6.36 -28.36 -2.75
CA ALA A 403 -6.52 -29.05 -1.48
C ALA A 403 -5.92 -28.22 -0.37
N TRP A 404 -6.74 -27.74 0.55
CA TRP A 404 -6.31 -27.23 1.85
C TRP A 404 -6.22 -28.42 2.80
N ILE A 405 -5.13 -28.58 3.53
CA ILE A 405 -4.92 -29.71 4.44
C ILE A 405 -4.50 -29.15 5.80
N ALA A 406 -5.34 -29.37 6.81
CA ALA A 406 -5.09 -28.97 8.18
C ALA A 406 -4.85 -30.20 9.06
N ALA A 407 -3.86 -30.10 9.95
CA ALA A 407 -3.70 -31.01 11.07
C ALA A 407 -4.71 -30.66 12.17
N ASP A 408 -4.79 -31.48 13.20
CA ASP A 408 -5.41 -31.05 14.45
C ASP A 408 -4.41 -30.27 15.30
N ASP A 409 -4.85 -29.49 16.31
CA ASP A 409 -4.02 -28.59 17.13
C ASP A 409 -2.82 -29.28 17.78
N TYR A 410 -2.86 -30.58 17.95
CA TYR A 410 -1.72 -31.30 18.50
C TYR A 410 -0.62 -31.48 17.45
N TYR A 411 -1.01 -31.78 16.21
CA TYR A 411 -0.06 -32.07 15.13
C TYR A 411 0.34 -30.83 14.33
N ASP A 412 -0.44 -29.75 14.35
CA ASP A 412 -0.06 -28.49 13.71
C ASP A 412 0.98 -27.68 14.51
N GLY A 413 1.07 -27.91 15.82
CA GLY A 413 2.05 -27.31 16.70
C GLY A 413 1.47 -26.56 17.89
N GLU A 414 0.22 -26.14 17.86
CA GLU A 414 -0.38 -25.31 18.89
C GLU A 414 -0.46 -26.04 20.24
N ALA A 415 -1.23 -27.09 20.33
CA ALA A 415 -1.40 -27.84 21.58
C ALA A 415 -0.17 -28.66 21.98
N SER A 416 0.75 -28.94 21.08
CA SER A 416 1.97 -29.70 21.38
C SER A 416 3.12 -28.86 21.90
N GLY A 417 2.96 -27.51 22.00
CA GLY A 417 3.90 -26.64 22.71
C GLY A 417 4.57 -25.56 21.86
N ASN A 418 3.87 -24.94 20.92
CA ASN A 418 4.20 -23.70 20.23
C ASN A 418 5.70 -23.51 19.94
N GLY A 419 6.22 -24.15 18.88
CA GLY A 419 7.61 -24.00 18.45
C GLY A 419 8.65 -24.71 19.33
N SER A 420 8.26 -25.42 20.39
CA SER A 420 9.20 -26.23 21.16
C SER A 420 9.80 -27.35 20.29
N ALA A 421 11.00 -27.80 20.61
CA ALA A 421 11.66 -28.90 19.91
C ALA A 421 10.80 -30.19 19.82
N ALA A 422 9.98 -30.43 20.83
CA ALA A 422 9.03 -31.55 20.85
C ALA A 422 7.87 -31.32 19.86
N SER A 423 7.30 -30.12 19.86
CA SER A 423 6.24 -29.72 18.92
C SER A 423 6.72 -29.80 17.48
N VAL A 424 7.89 -29.24 17.17
CA VAL A 424 8.48 -29.32 15.83
C VAL A 424 8.68 -30.77 15.36
N GLY A 425 9.06 -31.67 16.26
CA GLY A 425 9.19 -33.10 15.97
C GLY A 425 7.85 -33.79 15.70
N VAL A 426 6.78 -33.35 16.36
CA VAL A 426 5.40 -33.80 16.12
C VAL A 426 4.94 -33.35 14.74
N GLN A 427 5.10 -32.07 14.43
CA GLN A 427 4.78 -31.50 13.11
C GLN A 427 5.52 -32.23 11.97
N ASP A 428 6.84 -32.42 12.11
CA ASP A 428 7.67 -33.09 11.11
C ASP A 428 7.19 -34.53 10.81
N THR A 429 6.84 -35.24 11.86
CA THR A 429 6.34 -36.62 11.75
C THR A 429 4.98 -36.68 11.04
N TRP A 430 4.07 -35.80 11.43
CA TRP A 430 2.75 -35.73 10.81
C TRP A 430 2.83 -35.33 9.33
N LEU A 431 3.63 -34.30 9.03
CA LEU A 431 3.89 -33.86 7.65
C LEU A 431 4.45 -34.98 6.80
N GLN A 432 5.39 -35.77 7.33
CA GLN A 432 5.94 -36.91 6.60
C GLN A 432 4.86 -37.94 6.27
N GLN A 433 4.00 -38.29 7.24
CA GLN A 433 2.94 -39.28 7.06
C GLN A 433 1.87 -38.81 6.08
N THR A 434 1.51 -37.54 6.12
CA THR A 434 0.44 -36.94 5.30
C THR A 434 0.92 -36.66 3.86
N LEU A 435 2.15 -36.18 3.68
CA LEU A 435 2.64 -35.76 2.36
C LEU A 435 3.22 -36.90 1.51
N GLN A 436 3.73 -37.98 2.12
CA GLN A 436 4.26 -39.11 1.34
C GLN A 436 3.20 -39.75 0.42
N PRO A 437 1.94 -40.00 0.84
CA PRO A 437 0.89 -40.48 -0.06
C PRO A 437 0.60 -39.51 -1.22
N ILE A 438 0.65 -38.19 -0.97
CA ILE A 438 0.48 -37.17 -2.02
C ILE A 438 1.60 -37.30 -3.06
N PHE A 439 2.85 -37.37 -2.63
CA PHE A 439 4.01 -37.49 -3.52
C PHE A 439 4.05 -38.80 -4.31
N ALA A 440 3.40 -39.84 -3.82
CA ALA A 440 3.26 -41.11 -4.51
C ALA A 440 2.01 -41.19 -5.43
N SER A 441 1.10 -40.22 -5.35
CA SER A 441 -0.17 -40.22 -6.07
C SER A 441 -0.02 -39.99 -7.58
N PRO A 442 -1.01 -40.40 -8.40
CA PRO A 442 -1.06 -40.03 -9.81
C PRO A 442 -1.08 -38.50 -10.06
N ALA A 443 -1.72 -37.73 -9.19
CA ALA A 443 -1.72 -36.27 -9.27
C ALA A 443 -0.30 -35.67 -9.20
N TRP A 444 0.59 -36.30 -8.41
CA TRP A 444 1.97 -35.84 -8.27
C TRP A 444 2.90 -36.40 -9.35
N THR A 445 2.71 -37.66 -9.70
CA THR A 445 3.64 -38.38 -10.58
C THR A 445 3.30 -38.26 -12.07
N GLN A 446 2.05 -37.91 -12.41
CA GLN A 446 1.56 -37.87 -13.79
C GLN A 446 1.01 -36.49 -14.20
N ALA A 447 0.80 -35.57 -13.24
CA ALA A 447 0.33 -34.23 -13.46
C ALA A 447 1.28 -33.20 -12.83
N ARG A 448 1.03 -31.92 -13.08
CA ARG A 448 1.81 -30.82 -12.48
C ARG A 448 1.19 -30.46 -11.13
N SER A 449 1.90 -30.75 -10.08
CA SER A 449 1.46 -30.50 -8.71
C SER A 449 2.42 -29.61 -7.94
N LEU A 450 1.87 -28.77 -7.08
CA LEU A 450 2.59 -27.87 -6.17
C LEU A 450 2.13 -28.12 -4.74
N LEU A 451 3.09 -28.30 -3.84
CA LEU A 451 2.89 -28.17 -2.40
C LEU A 451 3.34 -26.78 -1.98
N VAL A 452 2.51 -26.10 -1.23
CA VAL A 452 2.81 -24.93 -0.41
C VAL A 452 2.72 -25.36 1.04
N LEU A 453 3.84 -25.42 1.74
CA LEU A 453 3.91 -25.68 3.17
C LEU A 453 4.27 -24.38 3.85
N THR A 454 3.44 -23.90 4.74
CA THR A 454 3.63 -22.65 5.48
C THR A 454 3.13 -22.79 6.92
N TRP A 455 3.41 -21.79 7.73
CA TRP A 455 2.85 -21.59 9.07
C TRP A 455 1.97 -20.34 9.05
N ASP A 456 1.01 -20.27 9.95
CA ASP A 456 0.11 -19.12 10.07
C ASP A 456 0.85 -17.91 10.63
N GLU A 457 1.49 -18.09 11.78
CA GLU A 457 2.24 -17.07 12.49
C GLU A 457 3.41 -17.67 13.27
N SER A 458 4.28 -16.79 13.75
CA SER A 458 5.38 -17.18 14.62
C SER A 458 4.93 -17.23 16.09
N ALA A 459 5.50 -18.13 16.88
CA ALA A 459 5.20 -18.21 18.31
C ALA A 459 5.77 -17.03 19.12
N THR A 460 6.95 -16.51 18.75
CA THR A 460 7.69 -15.53 19.57
C THR A 460 8.33 -14.40 18.80
N SER A 461 8.47 -14.54 17.50
CA SER A 461 9.19 -13.58 16.65
C SER A 461 8.41 -12.27 16.51
N SER A 462 9.00 -11.16 16.89
CA SER A 462 8.38 -9.83 16.84
C SER A 462 8.08 -9.33 15.42
N ASN A 463 8.66 -9.95 14.39
CA ASN A 463 8.42 -9.66 12.98
C ASN A 463 7.61 -10.74 12.29
N ASN A 464 7.03 -11.66 13.04
CA ASN A 464 6.17 -12.74 12.55
C ASN A 464 6.82 -13.60 11.47
N HIS A 465 8.11 -13.94 11.64
CA HIS A 465 8.91 -14.65 10.66
C HIS A 465 8.69 -16.16 10.71
N ILE A 466 8.14 -16.71 9.65
CA ILE A 466 7.72 -18.11 9.53
C ILE A 466 8.45 -18.84 8.40
N ALA A 467 8.49 -20.16 8.49
CA ALA A 467 8.99 -20.99 7.41
C ALA A 467 7.93 -21.14 6.31
N THR A 468 8.35 -21.05 5.04
CA THR A 468 7.50 -21.37 3.90
C THR A 468 8.31 -22.08 2.84
N ILE A 469 7.81 -23.21 2.35
CA ILE A 469 8.47 -24.06 1.38
C ILE A 469 7.53 -24.35 0.23
N LEU A 470 7.98 -24.05 -1.00
CA LEU A 470 7.31 -24.47 -2.22
C LEU A 470 8.03 -25.68 -2.80
N TYR A 471 7.33 -26.81 -2.91
CA TYR A 471 7.85 -28.02 -3.49
C TYR A 471 6.89 -28.55 -4.57
N GLY A 472 7.39 -28.72 -5.78
CA GLY A 472 6.57 -29.13 -6.90
C GLY A 472 6.93 -30.51 -7.43
N SER A 473 6.03 -31.10 -8.22
CA SER A 473 6.31 -32.30 -9.00
C SER A 473 7.55 -32.10 -9.87
N PRO A 474 8.26 -33.16 -10.30
CA PRO A 474 9.61 -33.06 -10.88
C PRO A 474 9.73 -32.01 -12.00
N GLY A 475 10.68 -31.09 -11.83
CA GLY A 475 10.98 -30.05 -12.82
C GLY A 475 10.07 -28.80 -12.75
N THR A 476 9.22 -28.66 -11.74
CA THR A 476 8.28 -27.52 -11.62
C THR A 476 8.73 -26.45 -10.65
N THR A 477 9.53 -26.79 -9.64
CA THR A 477 10.13 -25.82 -8.68
C THR A 477 11.66 -25.89 -8.69
N GLY A 478 12.32 -24.86 -8.15
CA GLY A 478 13.78 -24.84 -7.97
C GLY A 478 14.21 -25.88 -6.93
N ALA A 479 15.12 -26.78 -7.27
CA ALA A 479 15.64 -27.76 -6.33
C ALA A 479 16.72 -27.12 -5.44
N GLY A 480 16.49 -27.07 -4.11
CA GLY A 480 17.40 -26.47 -3.14
C GLY A 480 17.57 -24.96 -3.32
N ALA A 481 16.57 -24.31 -3.89
CA ALA A 481 16.58 -22.86 -4.08
C ALA A 481 16.25 -22.12 -2.77
N LEU A 482 16.86 -20.95 -2.61
CA LEU A 482 16.59 -20.03 -1.51
C LEU A 482 16.09 -18.70 -2.08
N SER A 483 14.86 -18.34 -1.77
CA SER A 483 14.35 -17.00 -2.05
C SER A 483 14.64 -16.08 -0.87
N THR A 484 15.20 -14.91 -1.14
CA THR A 484 15.44 -13.85 -0.15
C THR A 484 14.50 -12.66 -0.30
N ALA A 485 13.60 -12.72 -1.27
CA ALA A 485 12.55 -11.70 -1.42
C ALA A 485 11.58 -11.75 -0.25
N SER A 486 10.99 -10.59 0.06
CA SER A 486 10.02 -10.50 1.15
C SER A 486 8.64 -10.89 0.64
N TYR A 487 8.02 -11.82 1.35
CA TYR A 487 6.69 -12.33 1.06
C TYR A 487 5.84 -12.41 2.33
N ASP A 488 4.53 -12.55 2.15
CA ASP A 488 3.54 -12.73 3.18
C ASP A 488 2.41 -13.67 2.71
N HIS A 489 1.36 -13.83 3.50
CA HIS A 489 0.22 -14.68 3.14
C HIS A 489 -0.55 -14.18 1.91
N TYR A 490 -0.60 -12.86 1.65
CA TYR A 490 -1.17 -12.36 0.40
C TYR A 490 -0.34 -12.76 -0.82
N SER A 491 0.99 -12.79 -0.68
CA SER A 491 1.89 -13.31 -1.70
C SER A 491 1.67 -14.82 -1.95
N THR A 492 1.39 -15.57 -0.89
CA THR A 492 1.06 -16.99 -0.96
C THR A 492 -0.30 -17.20 -1.67
N GLY A 493 -1.35 -16.48 -1.27
CA GLY A 493 -2.66 -16.50 -1.93
C GLY A 493 -2.54 -16.14 -3.41
N ARG A 494 -1.82 -15.05 -3.73
CA ARG A 494 -1.57 -14.60 -5.12
C ARG A 494 -0.84 -15.65 -5.95
N THR A 495 0.07 -16.40 -5.34
CA THR A 495 0.80 -17.48 -6.01
C THR A 495 -0.12 -18.67 -6.32
N ILE A 496 -1.00 -19.05 -5.39
CA ILE A 496 -2.00 -20.10 -5.58
C ILE A 496 -2.97 -19.72 -6.70
N GLU A 497 -3.48 -18.48 -6.68
CA GLU A 497 -4.35 -17.97 -7.74
C GLU A 497 -3.67 -18.04 -9.11
N ALA A 498 -2.43 -17.55 -9.21
CA ALA A 498 -1.68 -17.60 -10.46
C ALA A 498 -1.42 -19.05 -10.93
N ALA A 499 -1.05 -19.95 -10.01
CA ALA A 499 -0.83 -21.36 -10.29
C ALA A 499 -2.07 -22.07 -10.84
N LEU A 500 -3.26 -21.67 -10.39
CA LEU A 500 -4.54 -22.24 -10.79
C LEU A 500 -5.27 -21.42 -11.87
N GLY A 501 -4.70 -20.30 -12.31
CA GLY A 501 -5.29 -19.42 -13.33
C GLY A 501 -6.52 -18.66 -12.86
N LEU A 502 -6.55 -18.31 -11.56
CA LEU A 502 -7.65 -17.56 -10.94
C LEU A 502 -7.38 -16.05 -10.98
N PRO A 503 -8.42 -15.21 -10.95
CA PRO A 503 -8.28 -13.80 -10.71
C PRO A 503 -7.88 -13.55 -9.24
N ALA A 504 -7.45 -12.33 -8.92
CA ALA A 504 -7.22 -11.93 -7.55
C ALA A 504 -8.55 -11.58 -6.86
N LEU A 505 -8.72 -12.03 -5.62
CA LEU A 505 -9.93 -11.85 -4.81
C LEU A 505 -10.12 -10.40 -4.35
N THR A 506 -9.04 -9.77 -3.92
CA THR A 506 -9.07 -8.41 -3.34
C THR A 506 -7.99 -7.50 -3.93
N ALA A 507 -7.78 -6.34 -3.33
CA ALA A 507 -6.65 -5.48 -3.66
C ALA A 507 -5.36 -5.96 -2.99
N ASN A 508 -5.44 -6.63 -1.82
CA ASN A 508 -4.25 -7.07 -1.09
C ASN A 508 -3.47 -8.12 -1.89
N ASP A 509 -4.15 -9.19 -2.31
CA ASP A 509 -3.54 -10.24 -3.13
C ASP A 509 -3.23 -9.77 -4.55
N ARG A 510 -4.08 -8.93 -5.15
CA ARG A 510 -3.83 -8.36 -6.50
C ARG A 510 -2.51 -7.63 -6.61
N TYR A 511 -2.15 -6.88 -5.57
CA TYR A 511 -0.93 -6.08 -5.54
C TYR A 511 0.20 -6.73 -4.76
N ALA A 512 -0.01 -7.90 -4.15
CA ALA A 512 1.04 -8.72 -3.59
C ALA A 512 1.96 -9.28 -4.70
N HIS A 513 3.22 -9.47 -4.36
CA HIS A 513 4.18 -10.08 -5.26
C HIS A 513 3.96 -11.60 -5.29
N PRO A 514 3.60 -12.21 -6.45
CA PRO A 514 3.61 -13.66 -6.55
C PRO A 514 5.04 -14.18 -6.34
N ILE A 515 5.17 -15.38 -5.78
CA ILE A 515 6.46 -15.99 -5.44
C ILE A 515 7.11 -16.54 -6.72
N ASN A 516 7.46 -15.63 -7.61
CA ASN A 516 7.98 -15.95 -8.95
C ASN A 516 9.30 -16.71 -8.94
N ASP A 517 10.17 -16.42 -7.99
CA ASP A 517 11.54 -16.94 -7.87
C ASP A 517 11.59 -18.36 -7.27
N ALA A 518 10.47 -18.88 -6.80
CA ALA A 518 10.34 -20.28 -6.41
C ALA A 518 10.34 -21.23 -7.61
N PHE A 519 10.07 -20.71 -8.80
CA PHE A 519 9.94 -21.52 -10.00
C PHE A 519 11.15 -21.29 -10.90
N PRO A 520 11.75 -22.36 -11.51
CA PRO A 520 12.73 -22.13 -12.54
C PRO A 520 12.07 -21.18 -13.55
N PRO A 521 12.82 -20.19 -14.05
CA PRO A 521 12.28 -19.34 -15.09
C PRO A 521 11.66 -20.30 -16.09
N ALA A 522 10.36 -20.13 -16.36
CA ALA A 522 9.67 -20.92 -17.37
C ALA A 522 10.67 -20.95 -18.52
N ALA A 523 11.04 -22.14 -18.99
CA ALA A 523 11.81 -22.24 -20.20
C ALA A 523 10.94 -21.52 -21.23
N HIS A 524 11.09 -20.20 -21.29
CA HIS A 524 10.48 -19.43 -22.35
C HIS A 524 10.98 -20.15 -23.58
N ALA A 525 10.05 -20.62 -24.39
CA ALA A 525 10.43 -20.96 -25.75
C ALA A 525 11.31 -19.79 -26.15
N PRO A 526 12.62 -20.02 -26.37
CA PRO A 526 13.60 -18.96 -26.40
C PRO A 526 13.04 -17.89 -27.32
N VAL A 527 12.60 -16.77 -26.80
CA VAL A 527 12.16 -15.61 -27.61
C VAL A 527 13.41 -14.81 -27.89
N SER A 528 13.58 -14.42 -29.13
CA SER A 528 14.63 -13.49 -29.45
C SER A 528 14.44 -12.21 -28.64
N ALA A 529 15.50 -11.74 -28.00
CA ALA A 529 15.48 -10.55 -27.14
C ALA A 529 16.62 -9.60 -27.50
N LEU A 530 16.39 -8.32 -27.25
CA LEU A 530 17.37 -7.26 -27.35
C LEU A 530 17.23 -6.36 -26.11
N ALA A 531 18.34 -6.04 -25.46
CA ALA A 531 18.37 -5.20 -24.26
C ALA A 531 19.62 -4.32 -24.23
N THR A 532 19.60 -3.23 -23.47
CA THR A 532 20.79 -2.47 -23.11
C THR A 532 20.69 -2.05 -21.65
N ALA A 533 21.78 -2.16 -20.91
CA ALA A 533 21.90 -1.58 -19.56
C ALA A 533 22.25 -0.08 -19.60
N MET A 534 22.47 0.49 -20.80
CA MET A 534 22.92 1.86 -21.03
C MET A 534 21.80 2.68 -21.70
N PRO A 535 20.90 3.31 -20.95
CA PRO A 535 19.82 4.14 -21.55
C PRO A 535 20.38 5.41 -22.21
N ALA A 536 21.63 5.78 -21.92
CA ALA A 536 22.32 6.92 -22.53
C ALA A 536 23.80 6.63 -22.70
N VAL A 537 24.42 7.19 -23.75
CA VAL A 537 25.85 7.12 -24.06
C VAL A 537 26.32 8.45 -24.67
N ALA A 538 27.54 8.91 -24.34
CA ALA A 538 28.12 10.09 -24.96
C ALA A 538 28.44 9.84 -26.46
N GLN A 539 28.34 10.86 -27.28
CA GLN A 539 28.74 10.82 -28.70
C GLN A 539 30.21 10.38 -28.80
N GLY A 540 30.50 9.43 -29.67
CA GLY A 540 31.84 8.84 -29.81
C GLY A 540 32.09 7.64 -28.89
N GLY A 541 31.24 7.42 -27.88
CA GLY A 541 31.26 6.21 -27.05
C GLY A 541 30.66 4.99 -27.77
N ASN A 542 30.62 3.86 -27.07
CA ASN A 542 30.00 2.64 -27.55
C ASN A 542 28.71 2.37 -26.78
N ILE A 543 27.59 2.21 -27.49
CA ILE A 543 26.36 1.64 -26.92
C ILE A 543 26.47 0.11 -26.98
N VAL A 544 26.16 -0.54 -25.85
CA VAL A 544 26.28 -1.99 -25.71
C VAL A 544 24.89 -2.62 -25.63
N PHE A 545 24.67 -3.63 -26.48
CA PHE A 545 23.46 -4.42 -26.48
C PHE A 545 23.76 -5.87 -26.11
N ASP A 546 22.96 -6.42 -25.23
CA ASP A 546 22.85 -7.86 -24.99
C ASP A 546 21.70 -8.38 -25.86
N TYR A 547 21.93 -9.48 -26.59
CA TYR A 547 20.89 -10.08 -27.41
C TYR A 547 20.85 -11.61 -27.24
N SER A 548 19.67 -12.17 -27.53
CA SER A 548 19.47 -13.61 -27.69
C SER A 548 18.55 -13.89 -28.86
N THR A 549 18.72 -15.06 -29.48
CA THR A 549 17.85 -15.59 -30.53
C THR A 549 17.39 -16.98 -30.16
N THR A 550 16.23 -17.41 -30.64
CA THR A 550 15.84 -18.81 -30.53
C THR A 550 16.79 -19.67 -31.37
N PRO A 551 17.06 -20.95 -31.01
CA PRO A 551 17.87 -21.83 -31.86
C PRO A 551 17.35 -21.91 -33.30
N ALA A 552 16.03 -21.96 -33.48
CA ALA A 552 15.38 -21.98 -34.81
C ALA A 552 15.48 -20.66 -35.58
N ALA A 553 15.68 -19.54 -34.88
CA ALA A 553 15.81 -18.20 -35.47
C ALA A 553 17.27 -17.71 -35.54
N THR A 554 18.23 -18.50 -35.09
CA THR A 554 19.65 -18.18 -35.18
C THR A 554 20.13 -18.25 -36.63
N SER A 555 20.74 -17.18 -37.11
CA SER A 555 21.32 -17.07 -38.44
C SER A 555 22.57 -16.18 -38.37
N ALA A 556 23.62 -16.56 -39.06
CA ALA A 556 24.84 -15.75 -39.18
C ALA A 556 24.55 -14.34 -39.79
N SER A 557 23.43 -14.18 -40.44
CA SER A 557 22.97 -12.92 -41.06
C SER A 557 21.98 -12.14 -40.20
N ASN A 558 21.68 -12.57 -38.99
CA ASN A 558 20.95 -11.73 -38.03
C ASN A 558 21.80 -10.52 -37.65
N TRP A 559 21.18 -9.39 -37.42
CA TRP A 559 21.91 -8.15 -37.20
C TRP A 559 21.15 -7.15 -36.32
N ILE A 560 21.89 -6.27 -35.67
CA ILE A 560 21.34 -5.14 -34.90
C ILE A 560 21.53 -3.87 -35.73
N GLY A 561 20.42 -3.16 -36.01
CA GLY A 561 20.43 -1.87 -36.69
C GLY A 561 19.85 -0.75 -35.84
N VAL A 562 20.47 0.42 -35.90
CA VAL A 562 20.04 1.64 -35.16
C VAL A 562 19.37 2.61 -36.12
N TYR A 563 18.23 3.15 -35.69
CA TYR A 563 17.40 4.07 -36.47
C TYR A 563 16.97 5.26 -35.60
N ARG A 564 16.39 6.30 -36.24
CA ARG A 564 15.67 7.35 -35.51
C ARG A 564 14.39 6.77 -34.91
N PRO A 565 13.88 7.32 -33.78
CA PRO A 565 12.61 6.87 -33.20
C PRO A 565 11.47 6.94 -34.19
N GLY A 566 10.58 5.93 -34.19
CA GLY A 566 9.43 5.84 -35.10
C GLY A 566 9.74 5.39 -36.53
N VAL A 567 11.00 5.16 -36.89
CA VAL A 567 11.39 4.60 -38.16
C VAL A 567 11.21 3.09 -38.17
N VAL A 568 10.50 2.57 -39.16
CA VAL A 568 10.38 1.12 -39.40
C VAL A 568 11.58 0.63 -40.23
N PRO A 569 12.33 -0.39 -39.75
CA PRO A 569 13.42 -0.98 -40.53
C PRO A 569 12.97 -1.39 -41.95
N GLY A 570 13.82 -1.14 -42.92
CA GLY A 570 13.53 -1.38 -44.34
C GLY A 570 12.94 -0.19 -45.10
N SER A 571 12.38 0.81 -44.42
CA SER A 571 11.94 2.06 -45.03
C SER A 571 13.09 3.02 -45.36
N VAL A 572 14.15 2.96 -44.56
CA VAL A 572 15.42 3.70 -44.73
C VAL A 572 16.59 2.82 -44.28
N SER A 573 17.81 3.19 -44.66
CA SER A 573 19.01 2.53 -44.18
C SER A 573 19.23 2.76 -42.68
N SER A 574 19.77 1.78 -41.98
CA SER A 574 20.23 1.94 -40.59
C SER A 574 21.39 2.94 -40.53
N LEU A 575 21.46 3.68 -39.43
CA LEU A 575 22.51 4.68 -39.18
C LEU A 575 23.84 4.03 -38.81
N VAL A 576 23.78 3.00 -37.96
CA VAL A 576 24.87 2.09 -37.64
C VAL A 576 24.31 0.68 -37.45
N TRP A 577 25.12 -0.35 -37.70
CA TRP A 577 24.67 -1.73 -37.58
C TRP A 577 25.83 -2.70 -37.40
N GLN A 578 25.53 -3.92 -36.91
CA GLN A 578 26.47 -5.04 -36.84
C GLN A 578 25.73 -6.38 -36.83
N TYR A 579 26.37 -7.43 -37.39
CA TYR A 579 25.82 -8.79 -37.32
C TYR A 579 25.76 -9.33 -35.87
N ALA A 580 24.67 -10.06 -35.61
CA ALA A 580 24.33 -10.71 -34.34
C ALA A 580 24.07 -12.20 -34.59
N GLY A 581 25.05 -12.91 -35.17
CA GLY A 581 24.85 -14.22 -35.78
C GLY A 581 24.87 -15.41 -34.82
N ALA A 582 25.12 -15.22 -33.53
CA ALA A 582 25.09 -16.29 -32.52
C ALA A 582 23.71 -16.42 -31.88
N GLU A 583 23.46 -17.49 -31.13
CA GLU A 583 22.24 -17.65 -30.32
C GLU A 583 22.09 -16.58 -29.23
N GLY A 584 23.18 -15.94 -28.85
CA GLY A 584 23.19 -14.82 -27.93
C GLY A 584 24.57 -14.24 -27.77
N GLY A 585 24.66 -13.03 -27.26
CA GLY A 585 25.92 -12.36 -27.07
C GLY A 585 25.78 -10.88 -26.74
N ARG A 586 26.93 -10.24 -26.72
CA ARG A 586 27.06 -8.81 -26.45
C ARG A 586 27.69 -8.12 -27.65
N ILE A 587 27.08 -7.04 -28.11
CA ILE A 587 27.53 -6.23 -29.26
C ILE A 587 27.68 -4.78 -28.81
N ALA A 588 28.80 -4.17 -29.18
CA ALA A 588 29.07 -2.76 -28.95
C ALA A 588 29.06 -2.00 -30.29
N LEU A 589 28.18 -1.03 -30.44
CA LEU A 589 28.08 -0.18 -31.61
C LEU A 589 28.63 1.23 -31.29
N SER A 590 29.54 1.72 -32.13
CA SER A 590 30.07 3.09 -31.98
C SER A 590 29.01 4.12 -32.31
N THR A 591 28.91 5.15 -31.48
CA THR A 591 28.03 6.30 -31.69
C THR A 591 28.69 7.48 -32.36
N SER A 592 29.92 7.34 -32.86
CA SER A 592 30.69 8.44 -33.44
C SER A 592 30.02 9.11 -34.63
N SER A 593 29.24 8.36 -35.42
CA SER A 593 28.45 8.88 -36.56
C SER A 593 27.03 9.34 -36.17
N LEU A 594 26.62 9.16 -34.91
CA LEU A 594 25.31 9.54 -34.44
C LEU A 594 25.36 10.93 -33.79
N ALA A 595 24.52 11.86 -34.27
CA ALA A 595 24.36 13.16 -33.60
C ALA A 595 23.65 12.98 -32.25
N PRO A 596 23.86 13.88 -31.25
CA PRO A 596 23.08 13.85 -30.03
C PRO A 596 21.57 13.78 -30.29
N GLY A 597 20.86 12.93 -29.55
CA GLY A 597 19.43 12.70 -29.71
C GLY A 597 18.98 11.27 -29.39
N SER A 598 17.70 11.01 -29.57
CA SER A 598 17.09 9.69 -29.31
C SER A 598 17.21 8.74 -30.50
N TYR A 599 17.36 7.45 -30.21
CA TYR A 599 17.52 6.36 -31.18
C TYR A 599 16.76 5.11 -30.72
N ALA A 600 16.48 4.22 -31.68
CA ALA A 600 15.93 2.89 -31.47
C ALA A 600 16.80 1.84 -32.14
N ALA A 601 17.23 0.82 -31.40
CA ALA A 601 17.94 -0.34 -31.90
C ALA A 601 16.97 -1.50 -32.15
N TRP A 602 17.16 -2.24 -33.23
CA TRP A 602 16.32 -3.36 -33.63
C TRP A 602 17.19 -4.59 -33.87
N LEU A 603 16.79 -5.75 -33.34
CA LEU A 603 17.32 -7.05 -33.73
C LEU A 603 16.51 -7.58 -34.92
N LEU A 604 17.19 -7.81 -36.04
CA LEU A 604 16.58 -8.08 -37.35
C LEU A 604 17.05 -9.44 -37.89
N SER A 605 16.14 -10.17 -38.55
CA SER A 605 16.39 -11.54 -38.98
C SER A 605 17.04 -11.64 -40.37
N ASN A 606 18.01 -12.54 -40.49
CA ASN A 606 18.51 -13.17 -41.72
C ASN A 606 18.84 -12.18 -42.87
N GLY A 607 19.53 -11.08 -42.53
CA GLY A 607 19.83 -10.00 -43.51
C GLY A 607 18.65 -9.22 -44.00
N GLY A 608 17.44 -9.54 -43.55
CA GLY A 608 16.19 -8.83 -43.83
C GLY A 608 15.86 -7.81 -42.74
N TYR A 609 14.63 -7.29 -42.79
CA TYR A 609 14.15 -6.24 -41.88
C TYR A 609 13.03 -6.70 -40.96
N THR A 610 12.79 -8.01 -40.87
CA THR A 610 11.81 -8.55 -39.92
C THR A 610 12.37 -8.46 -38.48
N ALA A 611 11.67 -7.72 -37.63
CA ALA A 611 12.02 -7.59 -36.21
C ALA A 611 11.87 -8.93 -35.49
N MET A 612 12.90 -9.31 -34.73
CA MET A 612 12.94 -10.53 -33.92
C MET A 612 12.60 -10.26 -32.46
N ALA A 613 12.73 -9.01 -32.03
CA ALA A 613 12.45 -8.54 -30.67
C ALA A 613 11.88 -7.11 -30.70
N ASN A 614 11.33 -6.67 -29.59
CA ASN A 614 10.95 -5.25 -29.43
C ASN A 614 12.19 -4.35 -29.54
N PRO A 615 12.06 -3.15 -30.14
CA PRO A 615 13.16 -2.22 -30.23
C PRO A 615 13.58 -1.69 -28.85
N VAL A 616 14.86 -1.39 -28.72
CA VAL A 616 15.45 -0.80 -27.51
C VAL A 616 15.76 0.67 -27.76
N ASN A 617 15.17 1.56 -26.98
CA ASN A 617 15.43 2.99 -27.09
C ASN A 617 16.62 3.42 -26.22
N PHE A 618 17.42 4.35 -26.75
CA PHE A 618 18.54 4.96 -26.03
C PHE A 618 18.80 6.38 -26.51
N VAL A 619 19.61 7.13 -25.77
CA VAL A 619 19.95 8.52 -26.08
C VAL A 619 21.45 8.64 -26.28
N VAL A 620 21.87 9.36 -27.34
CA VAL A 620 23.25 9.84 -27.52
C VAL A 620 23.29 11.25 -26.95
N THR A 621 24.13 11.46 -25.94
CA THR A 621 24.37 12.78 -25.34
C THR A 621 25.56 13.48 -26.02
N PRO A 622 25.67 14.80 -25.95
CA PRO A 622 26.80 15.56 -26.46
C PRO A 622 28.16 15.08 -25.90
#